data_7551aeb974b5a15c15622e4d848b827d
#
_entry.id   7551aeb974b5a15c15622e4d848b827d
#
_cell.length_a   1.000
_cell.length_b   1.000
_cell.length_c   1.000
_cell.angle_alpha   90.00
_cell.angle_beta   90.00
_cell.angle_gamma   90.00
#
_symmetry.space_group_name_H-M   'P 1'
#
loop_
_entity.id
_entity.type
_entity.pdbx_description
1 polymer ?
#
loop_
_entity_poly.entity_id
_entity_poly.type
_entity_poly.pdbx_seq_one_letter_code
_entity_poly.pdbx_strand_id
1 'polypeptide(L)'
;MHVIVVGLSHKTAPVEIREKLAVPESRLREALSRLCSYPGVREGLLLSTCNRVEVYAVVEELETGYGRVQEFLADTHLSLSSEHLTPHLYWHAGDRAIGHLFRVASSLDSMIVGESQILGQIKDAFEVALTHKASGLLLNKIVKKAISVAKRVRTETKIAETAVSVSYAAVELAKKIFSNLTEKTVLLIGAGEMAKLAARHLIANGVRQVRITTRNFQHGLELAQRFNGTAVPFEDYKTELAGADIVLVSTGASHYLVTADDVQRAMRQRMSRPMFLIDISVPRNIDPAVRPIDDAFLFDIDDLHMRVEQNREDRLREAAKAEQMVVEEVAVLGQWLQSLEVTPTIVALRSRTEELKRREVDKILARLAHLSSEDRAAVEALASAIVNKMVHGTMVTLKAEAKSSSGAAYVDAARRFFNLEETPAVYPPGQADVSELPGENIAGNGVGRLPE
;
A
#
# COMPACT_ATOMS: atom_id res chain seq x y z
N MET A 1 -2.82 -13.09 -16.63
CA MET A 1 -2.81 -11.79 -15.87
C MET A 1 -1.76 -11.87 -14.79
N HIS A 2 -0.96 -10.80 -14.64
CA HIS A 2 0.18 -10.79 -13.73
C HIS A 2 0.07 -9.61 -12.77
N VAL A 3 0.40 -9.85 -11.51
CA VAL A 3 0.53 -8.79 -10.51
C VAL A 3 1.96 -8.26 -10.58
N ILE A 4 2.13 -6.97 -10.72
CA ILE A 4 3.44 -6.32 -10.71
C ILE A 4 3.46 -5.14 -9.75
N VAL A 5 4.65 -4.80 -9.29
CA VAL A 5 4.95 -3.50 -8.66
C VAL A 5 6.14 -2.87 -9.38
N VAL A 6 6.01 -1.60 -9.68
CA VAL A 6 7.09 -0.76 -10.22
C VAL A 6 7.15 0.51 -9.39
N GLY A 7 8.32 0.90 -8.96
CA GLY A 7 8.46 2.11 -8.17
C GLY A 7 9.87 2.38 -7.71
N LEU A 8 10.00 3.38 -6.87
CA LEU A 8 11.24 3.75 -6.20
C LEU A 8 10.99 3.99 -4.70
N SER A 9 12.05 3.86 -3.92
CA SER A 9 12.01 4.12 -2.49
C SER A 9 13.28 4.84 -2.03
N HIS A 10 13.33 5.18 -0.75
CA HIS A 10 14.52 5.72 -0.09
C HIS A 10 15.79 4.86 -0.28
N LYS A 11 15.64 3.57 -0.62
CA LYS A 11 16.78 2.65 -0.87
C LYS A 11 17.35 2.81 -2.27
N THR A 12 16.55 3.26 -3.24
CA THR A 12 16.93 3.30 -4.65
C THR A 12 17.03 4.72 -5.21
N ALA A 13 16.42 5.70 -4.54
CA ALA A 13 16.37 7.08 -5.00
C ALA A 13 16.59 8.08 -3.85
N PRO A 14 17.44 9.08 -4.03
CA PRO A 14 17.60 10.18 -3.09
C PRO A 14 16.33 11.04 -3.04
N VAL A 15 16.24 11.91 -2.02
CA VAL A 15 15.04 12.73 -1.80
C VAL A 15 14.67 13.61 -2.98
N GLU A 16 15.69 14.14 -3.70
CA GLU A 16 15.54 15.00 -4.88
C GLU A 16 14.79 14.33 -6.04
N ILE A 17 14.92 13.01 -6.17
CA ILE A 17 14.21 12.22 -7.18
C ILE A 17 12.83 11.85 -6.66
N ARG A 18 12.73 11.44 -5.39
CA ARG A 18 11.45 11.06 -4.76
C ARG A 18 10.44 12.21 -4.75
N GLU A 19 10.90 13.43 -4.39
CA GLU A 19 10.04 14.61 -4.36
C GLU A 19 9.48 14.99 -5.74
N LYS A 20 10.25 14.74 -6.81
CA LYS A 20 9.79 14.98 -8.19
C LYS A 20 8.73 13.98 -8.65
N LEU A 21 8.71 12.77 -8.12
CA LEU A 21 7.72 11.72 -8.43
C LEU A 21 6.54 11.68 -7.47
N ALA A 22 6.61 12.39 -6.36
CA ALA A 22 5.53 12.40 -5.37
C ALA A 22 4.22 12.92 -5.99
N VAL A 23 3.17 12.11 -5.91
CA VAL A 23 1.84 12.46 -6.39
C VAL A 23 1.02 12.97 -5.22
N PRO A 24 0.64 14.26 -5.20
CA PRO A 24 -0.18 14.80 -4.13
C PRO A 24 -1.58 14.19 -4.14
N GLU A 25 -2.21 14.09 -2.99
CA GLU A 25 -3.53 13.48 -2.79
C GLU A 25 -4.59 14.03 -3.76
N SER A 26 -4.56 15.33 -4.02
CA SER A 26 -5.48 16.00 -4.96
C SER A 26 -5.37 15.50 -6.41
N ARG A 27 -4.25 14.90 -6.81
CA ARG A 27 -4.00 14.39 -8.16
C ARG A 27 -4.06 12.86 -8.27
N LEU A 28 -4.20 12.12 -7.15
CA LEU A 28 -4.25 10.65 -7.14
C LEU A 28 -5.36 10.09 -8.03
N ARG A 29 -6.53 10.73 -8.02
CA ARG A 29 -7.66 10.34 -8.86
C ARG A 29 -7.30 10.37 -10.35
N GLU A 30 -6.76 11.49 -10.81
CA GLU A 30 -6.38 11.69 -12.20
C GLU A 30 -5.28 10.70 -12.60
N ALA A 31 -4.27 10.53 -11.74
CA ALA A 31 -3.18 9.61 -11.95
C ALA A 31 -3.67 8.15 -12.09
N LEU A 32 -4.57 7.68 -11.21
CA LEU A 32 -5.13 6.33 -11.29
C LEU A 32 -5.98 6.12 -12.55
N SER A 33 -6.81 7.10 -12.92
CA SER A 33 -7.61 7.02 -14.15
C SER A 33 -6.72 6.90 -15.38
N ARG A 34 -5.61 7.65 -15.40
CA ARG A 34 -4.62 7.60 -16.47
C ARG A 34 -3.88 6.25 -16.48
N LEU A 35 -3.44 5.74 -15.33
CA LEU A 35 -2.80 4.44 -15.22
C LEU A 35 -3.68 3.32 -15.83
N CYS A 36 -4.95 3.28 -15.46
CA CYS A 36 -5.89 2.28 -15.96
C CYS A 36 -6.29 2.49 -17.43
N SER A 37 -5.95 3.61 -18.06
CA SER A 37 -6.16 3.85 -19.49
C SER A 37 -5.06 3.27 -20.39
N TYR A 38 -3.92 2.88 -19.83
CA TYR A 38 -2.85 2.24 -20.61
C TYR A 38 -3.27 0.83 -21.07
N PRO A 39 -3.06 0.48 -22.34
CA PRO A 39 -3.40 -0.84 -22.86
C PRO A 39 -2.73 -1.97 -22.07
N GLY A 40 -3.50 -2.99 -21.70
CA GLY A 40 -3.00 -4.14 -20.93
C GLY A 40 -2.90 -3.92 -19.42
N VAL A 41 -3.18 -2.73 -18.89
CA VAL A 41 -3.32 -2.47 -17.44
C VAL A 41 -4.80 -2.65 -17.06
N ARG A 42 -5.08 -3.60 -16.17
CA ARG A 42 -6.46 -3.96 -15.75
C ARG A 42 -6.85 -3.41 -14.39
N GLU A 43 -5.90 -3.37 -13.46
CA GLU A 43 -6.10 -2.85 -12.12
C GLU A 43 -4.87 -2.03 -11.73
N GLY A 44 -5.06 -0.99 -10.92
CA GLY A 44 -4.00 -0.12 -10.46
C GLY A 44 -4.21 0.40 -9.04
N LEU A 45 -3.11 0.50 -8.28
CA LEU A 45 -3.02 1.16 -6.99
C LEU A 45 -1.73 1.98 -6.97
N LEU A 46 -1.83 3.24 -6.58
CA LEU A 46 -0.69 4.15 -6.48
C LEU A 46 -0.44 4.49 -5.01
N LEU A 47 0.70 4.08 -4.50
CA LEU A 47 1.20 4.42 -3.17
C LEU A 47 2.26 5.51 -3.29
N SER A 48 1.92 6.72 -2.89
CA SER A 48 2.83 7.88 -2.87
C SER A 48 2.98 8.38 -1.44
N THR A 49 4.19 8.28 -0.91
CA THR A 49 4.55 8.68 0.47
C THR A 49 5.84 9.49 0.46
N CYS A 50 6.29 9.97 1.62
CA CYS A 50 7.60 10.63 1.74
C CYS A 50 8.80 9.71 1.39
N ASN A 51 8.64 8.38 1.51
CA ASN A 51 9.73 7.44 1.39
C ASN A 51 9.66 6.55 0.15
N ARG A 52 8.53 6.53 -0.58
CA ARG A 52 8.32 5.70 -1.76
C ARG A 52 7.23 6.21 -2.67
N VAL A 53 7.40 5.95 -3.95
CA VAL A 53 6.35 6.05 -4.95
C VAL A 53 6.29 4.72 -5.67
N GLU A 54 5.19 3.99 -5.53
CA GLU A 54 5.01 2.64 -6.06
C GLU A 54 3.66 2.52 -6.76
N VAL A 55 3.67 1.88 -7.91
CA VAL A 55 2.50 1.47 -8.66
C VAL A 55 2.36 -0.04 -8.56
N TYR A 56 1.30 -0.51 -7.96
CA TYR A 56 0.89 -1.90 -8.00
C TYR A 56 -0.16 -2.05 -9.08
N ALA A 57 0.05 -2.95 -10.02
CA ALA A 57 -0.85 -3.13 -11.14
C ALA A 57 -1.12 -4.62 -11.44
N VAL A 58 -2.29 -4.88 -12.01
CA VAL A 58 -2.59 -6.14 -12.67
C VAL A 58 -2.50 -5.91 -14.17
N VAL A 59 -1.62 -6.65 -14.84
CA VAL A 59 -1.34 -6.50 -16.27
C VAL A 59 -1.58 -7.80 -17.02
N GLU A 60 -1.87 -7.69 -18.31
CA GLU A 60 -2.10 -8.86 -19.16
C GLU A 60 -0.81 -9.62 -19.44
N GLU A 61 0.25 -8.92 -19.79
CA GLU A 61 1.58 -9.45 -20.08
C GLU A 61 2.65 -8.72 -19.28
N LEU A 62 3.70 -9.42 -18.86
CA LEU A 62 4.72 -8.89 -17.95
C LEU A 62 5.56 -7.78 -18.57
N GLU A 63 6.15 -8.02 -19.74
CA GLU A 63 7.12 -7.08 -20.35
C GLU A 63 6.43 -5.79 -20.79
N THR A 64 5.32 -5.91 -21.51
CA THR A 64 4.52 -4.75 -21.94
C THR A 64 3.93 -4.02 -20.74
N GLY A 65 3.45 -4.72 -19.75
CA GLY A 65 2.89 -4.14 -18.52
C GLY A 65 3.93 -3.34 -17.72
N TYR A 66 5.14 -3.88 -17.58
CA TYR A 66 6.25 -3.15 -16.96
C TYR A 66 6.54 -1.84 -17.70
N GLY A 67 6.69 -1.92 -19.04
CA GLY A 67 6.96 -0.74 -19.87
C GLY A 67 5.87 0.33 -19.75
N ARG A 68 4.59 -0.07 -19.68
CA ARG A 68 3.46 0.86 -19.52
C ARG A 68 3.45 1.56 -18.16
N VAL A 69 3.76 0.83 -17.10
CA VAL A 69 3.85 1.45 -15.76
C VAL A 69 5.06 2.37 -15.66
N GLN A 70 6.19 2.01 -16.28
CA GLN A 70 7.37 2.87 -16.35
C GLN A 70 7.08 4.16 -17.14
N GLU A 71 6.41 4.06 -18.29
CA GLU A 71 5.95 5.18 -19.11
C GLU A 71 5.01 6.09 -18.29
N PHE A 72 4.04 5.50 -17.60
CA PHE A 72 3.15 6.23 -16.70
C PHE A 72 3.89 7.03 -15.64
N LEU A 73 4.90 6.43 -14.96
CA LEU A 73 5.69 7.11 -13.94
C LEU A 73 6.52 8.26 -14.53
N ALA A 74 7.13 8.08 -15.71
CA ALA A 74 7.88 9.12 -16.40
C ALA A 74 6.97 10.28 -16.84
N ASP A 75 5.82 9.97 -17.37
CA ASP A 75 4.85 10.95 -17.88
C ASP A 75 4.11 11.72 -16.77
N THR A 76 4.05 11.18 -15.56
CA THR A 76 3.37 11.84 -14.44
C THR A 76 4.09 13.14 -14.05
N HIS A 77 5.36 13.28 -14.41
CA HIS A 77 6.18 14.44 -14.12
C HIS A 77 7.01 14.88 -15.33
N LEU A 78 6.63 16.00 -15.93
CA LEU A 78 7.29 16.61 -17.10
C LEU A 78 8.78 16.98 -16.91
N SER A 79 9.29 16.90 -15.67
CA SER A 79 10.66 17.31 -15.31
C SER A 79 11.68 16.16 -15.26
N LEU A 80 11.26 14.89 -15.43
CA LEU A 80 12.15 13.73 -15.41
C LEU A 80 12.02 12.96 -16.72
N SER A 81 13.14 12.85 -17.46
CA SER A 81 13.17 11.93 -18.60
C SER A 81 13.19 10.48 -18.11
N SER A 82 12.63 9.56 -18.91
CA SER A 82 12.66 8.11 -18.62
C SER A 82 14.08 7.60 -18.35
N GLU A 83 15.09 8.12 -19.04
CA GLU A 83 16.51 7.76 -18.85
C GLU A 83 17.03 8.08 -17.45
N HIS A 84 16.62 9.22 -16.87
CA HIS A 84 17.00 9.62 -15.52
C HIS A 84 16.25 8.85 -14.44
N LEU A 85 15.04 8.38 -14.74
CA LEU A 85 14.20 7.68 -13.78
C LEU A 85 14.56 6.19 -13.68
N THR A 86 14.81 5.54 -14.81
CA THR A 86 15.06 4.09 -14.92
C THR A 86 16.09 3.54 -13.92
N PRO A 87 17.25 4.17 -13.68
CA PRO A 87 18.24 3.67 -12.73
C PRO A 87 17.75 3.61 -11.27
N HIS A 88 16.70 4.34 -10.95
CA HIS A 88 16.13 4.42 -9.61
C HIS A 88 14.93 3.51 -9.41
N LEU A 89 14.35 2.97 -10.49
CA LEU A 89 13.21 2.09 -10.43
C LEU A 89 13.60 0.66 -10.09
N TYR A 90 12.81 0.05 -9.23
CA TYR A 90 12.76 -1.40 -9.09
C TYR A 90 11.41 -1.93 -9.56
N TRP A 91 11.38 -3.19 -9.88
CA TRP A 91 10.15 -3.89 -10.18
C TRP A 91 10.17 -5.33 -9.69
N HIS A 92 8.98 -5.84 -9.37
CA HIS A 92 8.76 -7.23 -9.00
C HIS A 92 7.47 -7.73 -9.65
N ALA A 93 7.37 -9.06 -9.85
CA ALA A 93 6.20 -9.70 -10.40
C ALA A 93 5.78 -10.90 -9.56
N GLY A 94 4.49 -11.27 -9.62
CA GLY A 94 3.93 -12.43 -8.95
C GLY A 94 4.15 -12.41 -7.43
N ASP A 95 4.60 -13.53 -6.88
CA ASP A 95 4.84 -13.69 -5.44
C ASP A 95 5.83 -12.67 -4.87
N ARG A 96 6.80 -12.21 -5.69
CA ARG A 96 7.73 -11.16 -5.27
C ARG A 96 7.04 -9.80 -5.12
N ALA A 97 6.10 -9.46 -6.01
CA ALA A 97 5.33 -8.23 -5.91
C ALA A 97 4.39 -8.25 -4.69
N ILE A 98 3.74 -9.38 -4.45
CA ILE A 98 2.87 -9.60 -3.29
C ILE A 98 3.66 -9.54 -2.00
N GLY A 99 4.79 -10.24 -1.93
CA GLY A 99 5.69 -10.24 -0.78
C GLY A 99 6.24 -8.86 -0.50
N HIS A 100 6.55 -8.07 -1.54
CA HIS A 100 6.96 -6.69 -1.38
C HIS A 100 5.85 -5.85 -0.74
N LEU A 101 4.60 -5.93 -1.22
CA LEU A 101 3.48 -5.21 -0.60
C LEU A 101 3.28 -5.62 0.87
N PHE A 102 3.41 -6.91 1.20
CA PHE A 102 3.28 -7.39 2.58
C PHE A 102 4.39 -6.84 3.48
N ARG A 103 5.64 -6.79 3.00
CA ARG A 103 6.77 -6.16 3.70
C ARG A 103 6.54 -4.68 3.92
N VAL A 104 6.10 -3.97 2.88
CA VAL A 104 5.79 -2.54 2.98
C VAL A 104 4.67 -2.31 3.99
N ALA A 105 3.55 -3.04 3.90
CA ALA A 105 2.42 -2.92 4.81
C ALA A 105 2.79 -3.24 6.28
N SER A 106 3.71 -4.19 6.47
CA SER A 106 4.23 -4.60 7.79
C SER A 106 5.37 -3.71 8.29
N SER A 107 5.71 -2.65 7.56
CA SER A 107 6.83 -1.74 7.86
C SER A 107 8.22 -2.41 7.90
N LEU A 108 8.37 -3.55 7.24
CA LEU A 108 9.66 -4.26 7.11
C LEU A 108 10.56 -3.62 6.06
N ASP A 109 9.96 -2.98 5.06
CA ASP A 109 10.66 -2.23 4.01
C ASP A 109 10.61 -0.71 4.22
N SER A 110 10.23 -0.25 5.40
CA SER A 110 10.25 1.16 5.77
C SER A 110 11.66 1.60 6.18
N MET A 111 11.94 2.91 6.07
CA MET A 111 13.21 3.48 6.57
C MET A 111 13.38 3.17 8.06
N ILE A 112 12.30 3.24 8.82
CA ILE A 112 12.26 2.76 10.20
C ILE A 112 11.39 1.51 10.23
N VAL A 113 12.03 0.38 10.43
CA VAL A 113 11.35 -0.90 10.56
C VAL A 113 10.39 -0.87 11.76
N GLY A 114 9.10 -1.16 11.51
CA GLY A 114 8.07 -1.14 12.53
C GLY A 114 7.24 0.15 12.64
N GLU A 115 7.53 1.19 11.83
CA GLU A 115 6.78 2.44 11.85
C GLU A 115 5.30 2.25 11.45
N SER A 116 4.40 2.81 12.24
CA SER A 116 2.96 2.54 12.11
C SER A 116 2.27 3.24 10.94
N GLN A 117 2.88 4.27 10.37
CA GLN A 117 2.21 5.17 9.42
C GLN A 117 1.94 4.54 8.06
N ILE A 118 2.86 3.73 7.54
CA ILE A 118 2.73 3.13 6.20
C ILE A 118 1.46 2.31 6.03
N LEU A 119 1.00 1.63 7.08
CA LEU A 119 -0.24 0.85 7.02
C LEU A 119 -1.48 1.76 6.85
N GLY A 120 -1.47 2.95 7.46
CA GLY A 120 -2.48 3.99 7.23
C GLY A 120 -2.46 4.44 5.77
N GLN A 121 -1.30 4.83 5.27
CA GLN A 121 -1.11 5.31 3.89
C GLN A 121 -1.53 4.27 2.83
N ILE A 122 -1.28 2.97 3.07
CA ILE A 122 -1.78 1.91 2.18
C ILE A 122 -3.31 1.82 2.20
N LYS A 123 -3.95 1.97 3.36
CA LYS A 123 -5.42 1.97 3.43
C LYS A 123 -6.01 3.16 2.68
N ASP A 124 -5.44 4.34 2.85
CA ASP A 124 -5.89 5.57 2.19
C ASP A 124 -5.72 5.45 0.66
N ALA A 125 -4.57 4.97 0.19
CA ALA A 125 -4.33 4.69 -1.23
C ALA A 125 -5.31 3.64 -1.79
N PHE A 126 -5.63 2.61 -1.00
CA PHE A 126 -6.58 1.57 -1.38
C PHE A 126 -8.02 2.09 -1.44
N GLU A 127 -8.43 2.93 -0.51
CA GLU A 127 -9.75 3.58 -0.50
C GLU A 127 -9.93 4.45 -1.76
N VAL A 128 -8.89 5.21 -2.13
CA VAL A 128 -8.88 5.99 -3.38
C VAL A 128 -9.02 5.07 -4.59
N ALA A 129 -8.25 3.97 -4.66
CA ALA A 129 -8.33 3.02 -5.77
C ALA A 129 -9.72 2.34 -5.88
N LEU A 130 -10.34 1.98 -4.75
CA LEU A 130 -11.70 1.43 -4.70
C LEU A 130 -12.75 2.45 -5.18
N THR A 131 -12.70 3.66 -4.65
CA THR A 131 -13.66 4.73 -4.96
C THR A 131 -13.65 5.08 -6.45
N HIS A 132 -12.48 5.02 -7.08
CA HIS A 132 -12.32 5.31 -8.50
C HIS A 132 -12.35 4.08 -9.40
N LYS A 133 -12.72 2.91 -8.86
CA LYS A 133 -12.82 1.65 -9.60
C LYS A 133 -11.53 1.27 -10.33
N ALA A 134 -10.39 1.73 -9.81
CA ALA A 134 -9.08 1.40 -10.34
C ALA A 134 -8.58 0.02 -9.85
N SER A 135 -9.07 -0.45 -8.70
CA SER A 135 -8.78 -1.79 -8.18
C SER A 135 -9.93 -2.75 -8.44
N GLY A 136 -9.61 -3.98 -8.81
CA GLY A 136 -10.55 -5.06 -9.09
C GLY A 136 -10.37 -6.24 -8.13
N LEU A 137 -10.72 -7.44 -8.59
CA LEU A 137 -10.72 -8.66 -7.77
C LEU A 137 -9.36 -8.97 -7.16
N LEU A 138 -8.30 -8.89 -7.98
CA LEU A 138 -6.96 -9.32 -7.58
C LEU A 138 -6.35 -8.35 -6.58
N LEU A 139 -6.25 -7.07 -6.92
CA LEU A 139 -5.69 -6.06 -6.01
C LEU A 139 -6.52 -5.93 -4.72
N ASN A 140 -7.84 -6.02 -4.81
CA ASN A 140 -8.70 -5.99 -3.62
C ASN A 140 -8.37 -7.11 -2.64
N LYS A 141 -8.18 -8.34 -3.13
CA LYS A 141 -7.81 -9.49 -2.28
C LYS A 141 -6.41 -9.35 -1.73
N ILE A 142 -5.45 -8.95 -2.57
CA ILE A 142 -4.03 -8.80 -2.20
C ILE A 142 -3.87 -7.71 -1.13
N VAL A 143 -4.46 -6.52 -1.34
CA VAL A 143 -4.33 -5.39 -0.41
C VAL A 143 -5.04 -5.66 0.92
N LYS A 144 -6.26 -6.24 0.89
CA LYS A 144 -6.95 -6.68 2.12
C LYS A 144 -6.11 -7.69 2.90
N LYS A 145 -5.47 -8.64 2.21
CA LYS A 145 -4.57 -9.60 2.84
C LYS A 145 -3.32 -8.93 3.39
N ALA A 146 -2.70 -7.99 2.67
CA ALA A 146 -1.56 -7.20 3.15
C ALA A 146 -1.89 -6.45 4.45
N ILE A 147 -3.07 -5.83 4.52
CA ILE A 147 -3.54 -5.15 5.73
C ILE A 147 -3.72 -6.14 6.90
N SER A 148 -4.26 -7.34 6.62
CA SER A 148 -4.42 -8.39 7.63
C SER A 148 -3.07 -8.89 8.15
N VAL A 149 -2.13 -9.17 7.25
CA VAL A 149 -0.75 -9.62 7.58
C VAL A 149 -0.05 -8.55 8.43
N ALA A 150 -0.11 -7.28 8.01
CA ALA A 150 0.49 -6.18 8.75
C ALA A 150 -0.06 -6.05 10.19
N LYS A 151 -1.38 -6.22 10.36
CA LYS A 151 -1.98 -6.24 11.71
C LYS A 151 -1.47 -7.42 12.54
N ARG A 152 -1.41 -8.60 11.94
CA ARG A 152 -0.92 -9.82 12.59
C ARG A 152 0.55 -9.68 12.99
N VAL A 153 1.42 -9.20 12.11
CA VAL A 153 2.84 -8.91 12.40
C VAL A 153 2.97 -7.98 13.60
N ARG A 154 2.17 -6.92 13.67
CA ARG A 154 2.22 -5.94 14.77
C ARG A 154 1.73 -6.48 16.12
N THR A 155 0.85 -7.48 16.12
CA THR A 155 0.34 -8.10 17.37
C THR A 155 1.18 -9.28 17.82
N GLU A 156 1.79 -10.02 16.90
CA GLU A 156 2.55 -11.24 17.19
C GLU A 156 4.07 -10.99 17.31
N THR A 157 4.55 -9.78 16.94
CA THR A 157 5.95 -9.38 17.10
C THR A 157 6.08 -8.05 17.83
N LYS A 158 7.25 -7.79 18.39
CA LYS A 158 7.56 -6.49 19.05
C LYS A 158 8.07 -5.44 18.06
N ILE A 159 7.90 -5.64 16.75
CA ILE A 159 8.46 -4.77 15.73
C ILE A 159 7.96 -3.31 15.83
N ALA A 160 6.72 -3.13 16.27
CA ALA A 160 6.13 -1.81 16.46
C ALA A 160 6.59 -1.13 17.76
N GLU A 161 7.01 -1.88 18.76
CA GLU A 161 7.51 -1.35 20.03
C GLU A 161 8.94 -0.83 19.93
N THR A 162 9.74 -1.44 19.03
CA THR A 162 11.14 -1.10 18.80
C THR A 162 11.34 0.00 17.76
N ALA A 163 10.26 0.50 17.16
CA ALA A 163 10.31 1.58 16.19
C ALA A 163 10.71 2.90 16.86
N VAL A 164 11.99 3.22 16.80
CA VAL A 164 12.47 4.58 17.14
C VAL A 164 12.08 5.49 15.98
N SER A 165 11.07 6.31 16.17
CA SER A 165 10.54 7.16 15.10
C SER A 165 11.51 8.31 14.76
N VAL A 166 11.40 8.83 13.52
CA VAL A 166 12.01 10.11 13.08
C VAL A 166 11.75 11.21 14.11
N SER A 167 10.56 11.18 14.70
CA SER A 167 10.16 12.08 15.77
C SER A 167 11.02 11.98 17.02
N TYR A 168 11.48 10.76 17.38
CA TYR A 168 12.41 10.58 18.49
C TYR A 168 13.83 11.05 18.14
N ALA A 169 14.29 10.77 16.92
CA ALA A 169 15.59 11.25 16.44
C ALA A 169 15.67 12.78 16.45
N ALA A 170 14.57 13.46 16.09
CA ALA A 170 14.46 14.91 16.19
C ALA A 170 14.65 15.42 17.63
N VAL A 171 14.05 14.73 18.61
CA VAL A 171 14.21 15.09 20.04
C VAL A 171 15.64 14.88 20.53
N GLU A 172 16.27 13.75 20.17
CA GLU A 172 17.65 13.47 20.55
C GLU A 172 18.64 14.46 19.92
N LEU A 173 18.41 14.91 18.68
CA LEU A 173 19.20 15.97 18.06
C LEU A 173 18.95 17.31 18.74
N ALA A 174 17.71 17.64 19.06
CA ALA A 174 17.38 18.86 19.80
C ALA A 174 18.12 18.92 21.15
N LYS A 175 18.20 17.78 21.89
CA LYS A 175 18.96 17.69 23.16
C LYS A 175 20.47 17.87 22.96
N LYS A 176 21.02 17.50 21.81
CA LYS A 176 22.45 17.70 21.50
C LYS A 176 22.76 19.13 21.13
N ILE A 177 21.85 19.83 20.46
CA ILE A 177 22.01 21.23 20.08
C ILE A 177 21.70 22.16 21.29
N PHE A 178 20.66 21.81 22.05
CA PHE A 178 20.22 22.58 23.21
C PHE A 178 20.37 21.72 24.47
N SER A 179 21.23 22.09 25.36
CA SER A 179 21.43 21.37 26.64
C SER A 179 20.16 21.26 27.47
N ASN A 180 19.20 22.20 27.31
CA ASN A 180 17.90 22.21 27.99
C ASN A 180 16.80 22.64 27.01
N LEU A 181 15.69 21.89 26.99
CA LEU A 181 14.54 22.14 26.12
C LEU A 181 13.43 22.95 26.82
N THR A 182 13.52 23.18 28.14
CA THR A 182 12.42 23.76 28.95
C THR A 182 12.05 25.17 28.56
N GLU A 183 13.01 25.95 28.08
CA GLU A 183 12.81 27.36 27.67
C GLU A 183 12.79 27.54 26.15
N LYS A 184 12.74 26.40 25.40
CA LYS A 184 12.77 26.45 23.94
C LYS A 184 11.38 26.61 23.35
N THR A 185 11.31 27.42 22.30
CA THR A 185 10.09 27.61 21.51
C THR A 185 10.13 26.79 20.25
N VAL A 186 9.09 25.98 20.01
CA VAL A 186 8.88 25.21 18.78
C VAL A 186 7.90 25.95 17.89
N LEU A 187 8.25 26.17 16.64
CA LEU A 187 7.35 26.59 15.57
C LEU A 187 7.04 25.38 14.68
N LEU A 188 5.79 24.96 14.70
CA LEU A 188 5.28 23.90 13.84
C LEU A 188 4.60 24.50 12.61
N ILE A 189 5.17 24.26 11.42
CA ILE A 189 4.62 24.69 10.12
C ILE A 189 3.99 23.48 9.43
N GLY A 190 2.67 23.44 9.39
CA GLY A 190 1.90 22.31 8.86
C GLY A 190 1.37 21.40 9.97
N ALA A 191 0.60 20.37 9.53
CA ALA A 191 -0.13 19.50 10.45
C ALA A 191 0.04 18.01 10.10
N GLY A 192 1.15 17.64 9.46
CA GLY A 192 1.48 16.27 9.15
C GLY A 192 1.61 15.40 10.40
N GLU A 193 1.22 14.12 10.32
CA GLU A 193 1.21 13.20 11.47
C GLU A 193 2.59 13.03 12.13
N MET A 194 3.65 12.98 11.32
CA MET A 194 5.03 12.90 11.80
C MET A 194 5.42 14.12 12.65
N ALA A 195 5.05 15.30 12.17
CA ALA A 195 5.35 16.54 12.89
C ALA A 195 4.53 16.67 14.17
N LYS A 196 3.27 16.24 14.17
CA LYS A 196 2.45 16.15 15.38
C LYS A 196 3.09 15.23 16.41
N LEU A 197 3.63 14.10 15.96
CA LEU A 197 4.30 13.13 16.84
C LEU A 197 5.63 13.72 17.37
N ALA A 198 6.44 14.36 16.53
CA ALA A 198 7.66 15.04 16.95
C ALA A 198 7.38 16.16 17.96
N ALA A 199 6.35 16.97 17.72
CA ALA A 199 5.93 18.02 18.66
C ALA A 199 5.50 17.42 20.02
N ARG A 200 4.73 16.32 20.03
CA ARG A 200 4.37 15.60 21.29
C ARG A 200 5.61 15.14 22.05
N HIS A 201 6.58 14.55 21.34
CA HIS A 201 7.82 14.10 21.97
C HIS A 201 8.66 15.26 22.50
N LEU A 202 8.75 16.39 21.78
CA LEU A 202 9.42 17.60 22.26
C LEU A 202 8.75 18.15 23.54
N ILE A 203 7.43 18.21 23.57
CA ILE A 203 6.65 18.62 24.75
C ILE A 203 6.91 17.66 25.93
N ALA A 204 6.86 16.36 25.69
CA ALA A 204 7.13 15.35 26.73
C ALA A 204 8.57 15.44 27.27
N ASN A 205 9.50 16.03 26.52
CA ASN A 205 10.89 16.27 26.93
C ASN A 205 11.15 17.71 27.41
N GLY A 206 10.10 18.45 27.72
CA GLY A 206 10.20 19.68 28.49
C GLY A 206 9.92 20.97 27.72
N VAL A 207 9.73 20.95 26.40
CA VAL A 207 9.31 22.13 25.63
C VAL A 207 7.96 22.63 26.16
N ARG A 208 7.90 23.94 26.46
CA ARG A 208 6.68 24.56 27.03
C ARG A 208 5.97 25.49 26.04
N GLN A 209 6.67 26.03 25.05
CA GLN A 209 6.10 26.96 24.09
C GLN A 209 6.03 26.32 22.71
N VAL A 210 4.82 26.13 22.21
CA VAL A 210 4.57 25.59 20.86
C VAL A 210 3.70 26.56 20.11
N ARG A 211 4.21 27.05 18.98
CA ARG A 211 3.48 27.90 18.03
C ARG A 211 3.16 27.07 16.82
N ILE A 212 1.94 27.14 16.33
CA ILE A 212 1.45 26.27 15.25
C ILE A 212 0.86 27.13 14.16
N THR A 213 1.32 26.91 12.95
CA THR A 213 0.76 27.54 11.76
C THR A 213 0.36 26.51 10.72
N THR A 214 -0.83 26.67 10.16
CA THR A 214 -1.37 25.83 9.09
C THR A 214 -2.15 26.70 8.13
N ARG A 215 -2.24 26.29 6.84
CA ARG A 215 -3.07 27.02 5.84
C ARG A 215 -4.53 27.17 6.27
N ASN A 216 -5.06 26.14 6.90
CA ASN A 216 -6.39 26.21 7.53
C ASN A 216 -6.20 26.63 8.99
N PHE A 217 -6.42 27.88 9.30
CA PHE A 217 -6.23 28.44 10.64
C PHE A 217 -7.06 27.72 11.71
N GLN A 218 -8.28 27.30 11.39
CA GLN A 218 -9.13 26.56 12.33
C GLN A 218 -8.48 25.22 12.76
N HIS A 219 -7.87 24.52 11.82
CA HIS A 219 -7.11 23.29 12.13
C HIS A 219 -5.87 23.60 12.97
N GLY A 220 -5.22 24.74 12.73
CA GLY A 220 -4.12 25.23 13.57
C GLY A 220 -4.56 25.50 15.01
N LEU A 221 -5.73 26.09 15.19
CA LEU A 221 -6.34 26.35 16.51
C LEU A 221 -6.63 25.05 17.29
N GLU A 222 -7.22 24.06 16.64
CA GLU A 222 -7.50 22.75 17.25
C GLU A 222 -6.22 22.06 17.72
N LEU A 223 -5.15 22.11 16.90
CA LEU A 223 -3.86 21.56 17.27
C LEU A 223 -3.20 22.35 18.41
N ALA A 224 -3.30 23.67 18.39
CA ALA A 224 -2.77 24.53 19.45
C ALA A 224 -3.44 24.19 20.80
N GLN A 225 -4.76 24.00 20.82
CA GLN A 225 -5.47 23.53 22.02
C GLN A 225 -4.96 22.18 22.52
N ARG A 226 -4.73 21.21 21.62
CA ARG A 226 -4.23 19.87 21.98
C ARG A 226 -2.81 19.88 22.53
N PHE A 227 -1.98 20.84 22.11
CA PHE A 227 -0.58 20.96 22.52
C PHE A 227 -0.36 22.03 23.60
N ASN A 228 -1.41 22.64 24.09
CA ASN A 228 -1.36 23.77 25.01
C ASN A 228 -0.45 24.90 24.47
N GLY A 229 -0.53 25.15 23.16
CA GLY A 229 0.26 26.10 22.40
C GLY A 229 -0.56 27.27 21.86
N THR A 230 0.02 28.00 20.94
CA THR A 230 -0.59 29.19 20.31
C THR A 230 -0.70 28.98 18.80
N ALA A 231 -1.87 29.22 18.22
CA ALA A 231 -2.04 29.26 16.77
C ALA A 231 -1.54 30.61 16.21
N VAL A 232 -0.80 30.54 15.10
CA VAL A 232 -0.26 31.68 14.38
C VAL A 232 -0.88 31.70 12.98
N PRO A 233 -1.36 32.86 12.49
CA PRO A 233 -1.79 32.97 11.09
C PRO A 233 -0.70 32.53 10.12
N PHE A 234 -1.11 31.93 9.01
CA PHE A 234 -0.12 31.39 8.06
C PHE A 234 0.73 32.50 7.42
N GLU A 235 0.20 33.67 7.29
CA GLU A 235 0.90 34.85 6.75
C GLU A 235 2.06 35.30 7.63
N ASP A 236 1.98 35.04 8.95
CA ASP A 236 2.91 35.56 9.96
C ASP A 236 4.05 34.58 10.31
N TYR A 237 4.03 33.32 9.79
CA TYR A 237 5.02 32.31 10.22
C TYR A 237 6.48 32.75 10.00
N LYS A 238 6.76 33.58 8.97
CA LYS A 238 8.12 34.04 8.69
C LYS A 238 8.63 35.01 9.77
N THR A 239 7.77 35.79 10.34
CA THR A 239 8.14 36.70 11.45
C THR A 239 8.38 35.92 12.74
N GLU A 240 7.68 34.78 12.90
CA GLU A 240 7.83 33.90 14.05
C GLU A 240 9.14 33.09 14.05
N LEU A 241 9.83 32.98 12.91
CA LEU A 241 11.13 32.30 12.82
C LEU A 241 12.18 32.88 13.77
N ALA A 242 12.19 34.20 13.95
CA ALA A 242 13.14 34.88 14.85
C ALA A 242 12.94 34.48 16.33
N GLY A 243 11.71 34.15 16.73
CA GLY A 243 11.35 33.73 18.07
C GLY A 243 11.44 32.21 18.31
N ALA A 244 11.57 31.40 17.24
CA ALA A 244 11.57 29.94 17.32
C ALA A 244 13.00 29.38 17.47
N ASP A 245 13.22 28.51 18.45
CA ASP A 245 14.48 27.79 18.60
C ASP A 245 14.48 26.47 17.77
N ILE A 246 13.32 25.85 17.64
CA ILE A 246 13.10 24.65 16.85
C ILE A 246 12.00 24.94 15.83
N VAL A 247 12.30 24.76 14.55
CA VAL A 247 11.34 24.91 13.45
C VAL A 247 11.08 23.53 12.85
N LEU A 248 9.85 23.06 12.91
CA LEU A 248 9.44 21.76 12.41
C LEU A 248 8.46 21.96 11.26
N VAL A 249 8.85 21.52 10.05
CA VAL A 249 8.05 21.69 8.84
C VAL A 249 7.54 20.34 8.35
N SER A 250 6.23 20.25 8.09
CA SER A 250 5.59 19.07 7.52
C SER A 250 4.32 19.48 6.78
N THR A 251 4.48 19.82 5.52
CA THR A 251 3.37 20.26 4.66
C THR A 251 3.41 19.53 3.30
N GLY A 252 2.31 19.59 2.57
CA GLY A 252 2.24 19.12 1.18
C GLY A 252 2.51 20.24 0.15
N ALA A 253 3.23 21.31 0.51
CA ALA A 253 3.58 22.35 -0.44
C ALA A 253 4.62 21.84 -1.44
N SER A 254 4.48 22.26 -2.70
CA SER A 254 5.40 21.88 -3.78
C SER A 254 6.60 22.81 -3.93
N HIS A 255 6.78 23.76 -2.99
CA HIS A 255 7.83 24.77 -3.00
C HIS A 255 8.38 25.00 -1.60
N TYR A 256 9.54 25.63 -1.52
CA TYR A 256 10.12 26.00 -0.23
C TYR A 256 9.28 27.06 0.46
N LEU A 257 8.85 26.76 1.68
CA LEU A 257 8.17 27.71 2.57
C LEU A 257 9.18 28.55 3.34
N VAL A 258 10.28 27.93 3.79
CA VAL A 258 11.36 28.59 4.53
C VAL A 258 12.58 28.66 3.61
N THR A 259 12.92 29.86 3.17
CA THR A 259 14.07 30.12 2.30
C THR A 259 15.33 30.48 3.10
N ALA A 260 16.51 30.38 2.46
CA ALA A 260 17.76 30.82 3.07
C ALA A 260 17.70 32.29 3.52
N ASP A 261 17.08 33.15 2.72
CA ASP A 261 16.90 34.57 3.09
C ASP A 261 16.02 34.79 4.33
N ASP A 262 14.98 33.97 4.48
CA ASP A 262 14.10 34.01 5.66
C ASP A 262 14.90 33.63 6.93
N VAL A 263 15.72 32.55 6.83
CA VAL A 263 16.57 32.12 7.95
C VAL A 263 17.66 33.13 8.25
N GLN A 264 18.33 33.68 7.25
CA GLN A 264 19.35 34.74 7.46
C GLN A 264 18.77 35.96 8.18
N ARG A 265 17.57 36.42 7.79
CA ARG A 265 16.88 37.51 8.47
C ARG A 265 16.57 37.18 9.92
N ALA A 266 16.06 35.99 10.17
CA ALA A 266 15.77 35.49 11.51
C ALA A 266 17.04 35.43 12.38
N MET A 267 18.14 34.85 11.84
CA MET A 267 19.40 34.70 12.56
C MET A 267 20.02 36.06 12.98
N ARG A 268 19.93 37.09 12.14
CA ARG A 268 20.36 38.45 12.51
C ARG A 268 19.59 38.99 13.73
N GLN A 269 18.28 38.76 13.81
CA GLN A 269 17.44 39.17 14.94
C GLN A 269 17.70 38.33 16.20
N ARG A 270 18.14 37.08 16.02
CA ARG A 270 18.44 36.16 17.10
C ARG A 270 19.79 36.35 17.76
N MET A 271 20.64 37.27 17.25
CA MET A 271 22.01 37.47 17.75
C MET A 271 22.81 36.16 17.84
N SER A 272 22.77 35.34 16.76
CA SER A 272 23.45 34.05 16.64
C SER A 272 23.03 32.97 17.67
N ARG A 273 21.82 33.07 18.26
CA ARG A 273 21.27 31.95 19.04
C ARG A 273 20.94 30.80 18.10
N PRO A 274 21.36 29.56 18.42
CA PRO A 274 21.13 28.44 17.56
C PRO A 274 19.67 28.26 17.14
N MET A 275 19.44 27.86 15.88
CA MET A 275 18.13 27.48 15.33
C MET A 275 18.23 26.06 14.79
N PHE A 276 17.35 25.19 15.25
CA PHE A 276 17.24 23.82 14.76
C PHE A 276 16.04 23.70 13.81
N LEU A 277 16.32 23.39 12.55
CA LEU A 277 15.31 23.27 11.50
C LEU A 277 15.17 21.81 11.12
N ILE A 278 13.94 21.32 11.10
CA ILE A 278 13.59 19.92 10.82
C ILE A 278 12.58 19.92 9.67
N ASP A 279 12.96 19.41 8.53
CA ASP A 279 12.07 19.25 7.38
C ASP A 279 11.68 17.80 7.21
N ILE A 280 10.42 17.49 7.52
CA ILE A 280 9.84 16.15 7.35
C ILE A 280 8.88 16.13 6.16
N SER A 281 8.96 17.14 5.30
CA SER A 281 8.11 17.26 4.12
C SER A 281 8.72 16.55 2.91
N VAL A 282 7.87 16.01 2.07
CA VAL A 282 8.22 15.56 0.72
C VAL A 282 7.09 16.01 -0.21
N PRO A 283 7.38 16.95 -1.12
CA PRO A 283 8.68 17.64 -1.37
C PRO A 283 9.19 18.44 -0.19
N ARG A 284 10.51 18.72 -0.15
CA ARG A 284 11.12 19.55 0.90
C ARG A 284 10.51 20.95 0.91
N ASN A 285 10.26 21.46 2.10
CA ASN A 285 9.71 22.78 2.29
C ASN A 285 10.71 23.78 2.92
N ILE A 286 11.90 23.31 3.31
CA ILE A 286 13.02 24.17 3.70
C ILE A 286 14.09 24.13 2.60
N ASP A 287 14.55 25.29 2.18
CA ASP A 287 15.59 25.41 1.16
C ASP A 287 16.92 24.81 1.68
N PRO A 288 17.54 23.86 0.99
CA PRO A 288 18.86 23.32 1.34
C PRO A 288 19.97 24.37 1.45
N ALA A 289 19.82 25.51 0.79
CA ALA A 289 20.74 26.65 0.92
C ALA A 289 20.79 27.26 2.34
N VAL A 290 19.97 26.78 3.26
CA VAL A 290 20.05 27.07 4.71
C VAL A 290 21.26 26.40 5.37
N ARG A 291 21.72 25.23 4.86
CA ARG A 291 22.79 24.43 5.49
C ARG A 291 24.11 25.18 5.78
N PRO A 292 24.59 26.10 4.91
CA PRO A 292 25.81 26.86 5.18
C PRO A 292 25.64 28.08 6.11
N ILE A 293 24.43 28.36 6.62
CA ILE A 293 24.18 29.47 7.53
C ILE A 293 24.66 29.11 8.94
N ASP A 294 25.54 29.93 9.50
CA ASP A 294 26.06 29.72 10.84
C ASP A 294 24.95 29.67 11.89
N ASP A 295 25.08 28.76 12.85
CA ASP A 295 24.12 28.50 13.94
C ASP A 295 22.71 28.05 13.47
N ALA A 296 22.48 27.79 12.17
CA ALA A 296 21.29 27.19 11.63
C ALA A 296 21.52 25.71 11.30
N PHE A 297 20.94 24.81 12.07
CA PHE A 297 21.10 23.36 11.93
C PHE A 297 19.93 22.76 11.20
N LEU A 298 20.04 22.56 9.89
CA LEU A 298 19.03 21.95 9.06
C LEU A 298 19.23 20.43 8.96
N PHE A 299 18.18 19.68 9.31
CA PHE A 299 18.06 18.24 9.11
C PHE A 299 16.78 17.92 8.33
N ASP A 300 16.95 17.21 7.24
CA ASP A 300 15.83 16.68 6.49
C ASP A 300 15.48 15.24 6.95
N ILE A 301 14.48 14.65 6.33
CA ILE A 301 14.00 13.32 6.69
C ILE A 301 15.10 12.26 6.57
N ASP A 302 15.99 12.35 5.58
CA ASP A 302 17.07 11.39 5.35
C ASP A 302 18.18 11.55 6.41
N ASP A 303 18.51 12.77 6.81
CA ASP A 303 19.47 13.05 7.89
C ASP A 303 19.02 12.48 9.23
N LEU A 304 17.71 12.59 9.53
CA LEU A 304 17.11 12.04 10.75
C LEU A 304 17.18 10.51 10.76
N HIS A 305 17.00 9.87 9.62
CA HIS A 305 17.05 8.44 9.49
C HIS A 305 18.44 7.84 9.71
N MET A 306 19.48 8.48 9.21
CA MET A 306 20.88 8.03 9.45
C MET A 306 21.24 7.94 10.94
N ARG A 307 20.58 8.71 11.79
CA ARG A 307 20.83 8.73 13.25
C ARG A 307 20.09 7.64 14.03
N VAL A 308 19.05 7.02 13.43
CA VAL A 308 18.20 6.03 14.09
C VAL A 308 18.81 4.62 14.13
N GLU A 309 19.86 4.37 13.37
CA GLU A 309 20.44 3.00 13.19
C GLU A 309 21.14 2.38 14.40
N GLN A 310 21.23 3.03 15.54
CA GLN A 310 22.07 2.59 16.67
C GLN A 310 21.48 1.48 17.58
N ASN A 311 20.19 1.08 17.43
CA ASN A 311 19.58 -0.02 18.22
C ASN A 311 19.17 -1.20 17.32
N ARG A 312 20.16 -1.79 16.64
CA ARG A 312 19.97 -2.69 15.49
C ARG A 312 19.60 -4.14 15.82
N GLU A 313 20.15 -4.73 16.87
CA GLU A 313 20.07 -6.20 17.08
C GLU A 313 18.67 -6.71 17.46
N ASP A 314 17.97 -6.05 18.35
CA ASP A 314 16.62 -6.48 18.78
C ASP A 314 15.61 -6.30 17.64
N ARG A 315 15.77 -5.25 16.81
CA ARG A 315 14.94 -5.04 15.61
C ARG A 315 15.16 -6.12 14.58
N LEU A 316 16.40 -6.56 14.36
CA LEU A 316 16.72 -7.60 13.38
C LEU A 316 16.07 -8.93 13.75
N ARG A 317 16.02 -9.29 15.04
CA ARG A 317 15.34 -10.51 15.51
C ARG A 317 13.82 -10.46 15.29
N GLU A 318 13.19 -9.36 15.62
CA GLU A 318 11.74 -9.20 15.42
C GLU A 318 11.39 -9.06 13.93
N ALA A 319 12.25 -8.41 13.14
CA ALA A 319 12.11 -8.34 11.68
C ALA A 319 12.20 -9.74 11.03
N ALA A 320 13.11 -10.62 11.52
CA ALA A 320 13.22 -11.97 11.01
C ALA A 320 11.94 -12.81 11.25
N LYS A 321 11.32 -12.68 12.43
CA LYS A 321 10.03 -13.32 12.71
C LYS A 321 8.93 -12.80 11.78
N ALA A 322 8.88 -11.50 11.59
CA ALA A 322 7.89 -10.87 10.71
C ALA A 322 8.09 -11.27 9.24
N GLU A 323 9.35 -11.39 8.78
CA GLU A 323 9.67 -11.89 7.42
C GLU A 323 9.17 -13.33 7.22
N GLN A 324 9.33 -14.20 8.21
CA GLN A 324 8.82 -15.57 8.12
C GLN A 324 7.29 -15.57 7.97
N MET A 325 6.58 -14.75 8.75
CA MET A 325 5.12 -14.61 8.63
C MET A 325 4.70 -14.10 7.24
N VAL A 326 5.45 -13.16 6.67
CA VAL A 326 5.21 -12.67 5.30
C VAL A 326 5.37 -13.79 4.29
N VAL A 327 6.44 -14.60 4.37
CA VAL A 327 6.70 -15.71 3.44
C VAL A 327 5.57 -16.74 3.50
N GLU A 328 5.12 -17.12 4.70
CA GLU A 328 4.01 -18.06 4.89
C GLU A 328 2.71 -17.53 4.22
N GLU A 329 2.40 -16.26 4.43
CA GLU A 329 1.18 -15.66 3.91
C GLU A 329 1.21 -15.41 2.40
N VAL A 330 2.39 -15.15 1.83
CA VAL A 330 2.59 -15.11 0.37
C VAL A 330 2.30 -16.48 -0.24
N ALA A 331 2.80 -17.56 0.36
CA ALA A 331 2.55 -18.91 -0.12
C ALA A 331 1.05 -19.27 -0.10
N VAL A 332 0.34 -18.90 0.97
CA VAL A 332 -1.12 -19.10 1.08
C VAL A 332 -1.87 -18.33 -0.01
N LEU A 333 -1.50 -17.06 -0.24
CA LEU A 333 -2.14 -16.25 -1.27
C LEU A 333 -1.79 -16.73 -2.69
N GLY A 334 -0.54 -17.18 -2.92
CA GLY A 334 -0.10 -17.77 -4.18
C GLY A 334 -0.92 -19.00 -4.56
N GLN A 335 -1.21 -19.88 -3.60
CA GLN A 335 -2.11 -21.03 -3.83
C GLN A 335 -3.53 -20.59 -4.24
N TRP A 336 -4.04 -19.52 -3.66
CA TRP A 336 -5.33 -18.96 -4.04
C TRP A 336 -5.30 -18.41 -5.47
N LEU A 337 -4.24 -17.68 -5.85
CA LEU A 337 -4.08 -17.15 -7.21
C LEU A 337 -4.03 -18.29 -8.25
N GLN A 338 -3.27 -19.35 -7.98
CA GLN A 338 -3.23 -20.55 -8.84
C GLN A 338 -4.60 -21.18 -9.00
N SER A 339 -5.42 -21.21 -7.93
CA SER A 339 -6.78 -21.74 -8.01
C SER A 339 -7.70 -20.95 -8.95
N LEU A 340 -7.44 -19.65 -9.15
CA LEU A 340 -8.20 -18.82 -10.10
C LEU A 340 -7.93 -19.21 -11.56
N GLU A 341 -6.74 -19.68 -11.90
CA GLU A 341 -6.40 -20.11 -13.26
C GLU A 341 -7.19 -21.35 -13.69
N VAL A 342 -7.56 -22.20 -12.73
CA VAL A 342 -8.33 -23.42 -12.98
C VAL A 342 -9.84 -23.16 -13.07
N THR A 343 -10.33 -22.13 -12.40
CA THR A 343 -11.77 -21.81 -12.31
C THR A 343 -12.45 -21.64 -13.68
N PRO A 344 -11.90 -20.92 -14.67
CA PRO A 344 -12.50 -20.80 -15.99
C PRO A 344 -12.67 -22.16 -16.70
N THR A 345 -11.69 -23.04 -16.55
CA THR A 345 -11.75 -24.40 -17.14
C THR A 345 -12.83 -25.26 -16.48
N ILE A 346 -12.99 -25.15 -15.15
CA ILE A 346 -14.07 -25.85 -14.43
C ILE A 346 -15.44 -25.34 -14.88
N VAL A 347 -15.60 -24.03 -15.03
CA VAL A 347 -16.85 -23.41 -15.50
C VAL A 347 -17.15 -23.84 -16.93
N ALA A 348 -16.17 -23.79 -17.83
CA ALA A 348 -16.31 -24.22 -19.21
C ALA A 348 -16.67 -25.70 -19.31
N LEU A 349 -16.02 -26.58 -18.53
CA LEU A 349 -16.32 -28.01 -18.43
C LEU A 349 -17.77 -28.24 -18.00
N ARG A 350 -18.21 -27.53 -16.95
CA ARG A 350 -19.57 -27.64 -16.44
C ARG A 350 -20.61 -27.19 -17.47
N SER A 351 -20.39 -26.05 -18.10
CA SER A 351 -21.25 -25.49 -19.13
C SER A 351 -21.36 -26.45 -20.33
N ARG A 352 -20.22 -26.99 -20.81
CA ARG A 352 -20.16 -27.91 -21.93
C ARG A 352 -20.90 -29.22 -21.66
N THR A 353 -20.72 -29.77 -20.49
CA THR A 353 -21.38 -31.04 -20.11
C THR A 353 -22.88 -30.86 -19.89
N GLU A 354 -23.31 -29.70 -19.34
CA GLU A 354 -24.72 -29.37 -19.18
C GLU A 354 -25.41 -29.16 -20.54
N GLU A 355 -24.73 -28.53 -21.50
CA GLU A 355 -25.23 -28.34 -22.87
C GLU A 355 -25.41 -29.70 -23.58
N LEU A 356 -24.41 -30.60 -23.48
CA LEU A 356 -24.48 -31.93 -24.02
C LEU A 356 -25.64 -32.72 -23.41
N LYS A 357 -25.76 -32.72 -22.08
CA LYS A 357 -26.88 -33.35 -21.36
C LYS A 357 -28.22 -32.85 -21.90
N ARG A 358 -28.42 -31.56 -21.92
CA ARG A 358 -29.68 -30.93 -22.38
C ARG A 358 -30.00 -31.37 -23.80
N ARG A 359 -29.04 -31.30 -24.73
CA ARG A 359 -29.22 -31.68 -26.13
C ARG A 359 -29.67 -33.11 -26.30
N GLU A 360 -29.03 -34.07 -25.58
CA GLU A 360 -29.37 -35.48 -25.68
C GLU A 360 -30.69 -35.80 -24.98
N VAL A 361 -30.99 -35.19 -23.85
CA VAL A 361 -32.27 -35.35 -23.14
C VAL A 361 -33.41 -34.83 -24.00
N ASP A 362 -33.31 -33.63 -24.57
CA ASP A 362 -34.35 -33.03 -25.45
C ASP A 362 -34.61 -33.92 -26.65
N LYS A 363 -33.55 -34.46 -27.28
CA LYS A 363 -33.66 -35.37 -28.42
C LYS A 363 -34.38 -36.69 -28.07
N ILE A 364 -34.12 -37.26 -26.90
CA ILE A 364 -34.78 -38.49 -26.45
C ILE A 364 -36.22 -38.21 -26.04
N LEU A 365 -36.49 -37.12 -25.28
CA LEU A 365 -37.85 -36.76 -24.86
C LEU A 365 -38.77 -36.40 -26.06
N ALA A 366 -38.21 -35.84 -27.13
CA ALA A 366 -38.96 -35.60 -28.38
C ALA A 366 -39.41 -36.93 -29.04
N ARG A 367 -38.60 -37.99 -28.92
CA ARG A 367 -38.95 -39.32 -29.44
C ARG A 367 -39.90 -40.09 -28.52
N LEU A 368 -39.90 -39.81 -27.24
CA LEU A 368 -40.71 -40.46 -26.19
C LEU A 368 -41.83 -39.53 -25.75
N ALA A 369 -42.63 -39.04 -26.72
CA ALA A 369 -43.71 -38.07 -26.46
C ALA A 369 -44.83 -38.63 -25.57
N HIS A 370 -44.94 -39.95 -25.42
CA HIS A 370 -45.93 -40.67 -24.63
C HIS A 370 -45.60 -40.73 -23.12
N LEU A 371 -44.40 -40.35 -22.71
CA LEU A 371 -43.99 -40.37 -21.28
C LEU A 371 -44.80 -39.39 -20.45
N SER A 372 -45.15 -39.80 -19.24
CA SER A 372 -45.73 -38.92 -18.22
C SER A 372 -44.74 -37.82 -17.81
N SER A 373 -45.21 -36.77 -17.16
CA SER A 373 -44.38 -35.74 -16.60
C SER A 373 -43.40 -36.29 -15.56
N GLU A 374 -43.77 -37.30 -14.81
CA GLU A 374 -42.98 -37.95 -13.78
C GLU A 374 -41.85 -38.76 -14.41
N ASP A 375 -42.14 -39.54 -15.47
CA ASP A 375 -41.11 -40.30 -16.21
C ASP A 375 -40.11 -39.38 -16.91
N ARG A 376 -40.56 -38.26 -17.46
CA ARG A 376 -39.69 -37.25 -18.05
C ARG A 376 -38.73 -36.69 -17.02
N ALA A 377 -39.25 -36.33 -15.83
CA ALA A 377 -38.39 -35.84 -14.72
C ALA A 377 -37.38 -36.91 -14.27
N ALA A 378 -37.78 -38.19 -14.28
CA ALA A 378 -36.89 -39.31 -13.95
C ALA A 378 -35.76 -39.45 -14.98
N VAL A 379 -36.03 -39.29 -16.28
CA VAL A 379 -35.00 -39.30 -17.34
C VAL A 379 -34.02 -38.11 -17.17
N GLU A 380 -34.51 -36.91 -16.89
CA GLU A 380 -33.68 -35.74 -16.63
C GLU A 380 -32.81 -35.94 -15.39
N ALA A 381 -33.37 -36.47 -14.31
CA ALA A 381 -32.64 -36.78 -13.08
C ALA A 381 -31.53 -37.80 -13.30
N LEU A 382 -31.82 -38.87 -14.04
CA LEU A 382 -30.85 -39.89 -14.39
C LEU A 382 -29.69 -39.33 -15.23
N ALA A 383 -30.01 -38.55 -16.28
CA ALA A 383 -29.00 -37.88 -17.11
C ALA A 383 -28.11 -36.93 -16.27
N SER A 384 -28.71 -36.17 -15.39
CA SER A 384 -28.00 -35.28 -14.47
C SER A 384 -27.08 -36.03 -13.51
N ALA A 385 -27.56 -37.15 -12.96
CA ALA A 385 -26.76 -37.96 -12.05
C ALA A 385 -25.55 -38.60 -12.76
N ILE A 386 -25.71 -39.07 -13.98
CA ILE A 386 -24.62 -39.65 -14.79
C ILE A 386 -23.57 -38.57 -15.09
N VAL A 387 -23.98 -37.42 -15.65
CA VAL A 387 -23.06 -36.32 -15.99
C VAL A 387 -22.31 -35.82 -14.77
N ASN A 388 -23.01 -35.59 -13.67
CA ASN A 388 -22.38 -35.13 -12.43
C ASN A 388 -21.33 -36.13 -11.90
N LYS A 389 -21.62 -37.44 -11.94
CA LYS A 389 -20.67 -38.47 -11.51
C LYS A 389 -19.45 -38.53 -12.43
N MET A 390 -19.62 -38.38 -13.74
CA MET A 390 -18.52 -38.43 -14.72
C MET A 390 -17.56 -37.25 -14.56
N VAL A 391 -18.07 -36.04 -14.37
CA VAL A 391 -17.22 -34.84 -14.28
C VAL A 391 -16.72 -34.53 -12.88
N HIS A 392 -17.34 -35.10 -11.85
CA HIS A 392 -16.97 -34.80 -10.45
C HIS A 392 -15.50 -35.13 -10.18
N GLY A 393 -15.02 -36.28 -10.56
CA GLY A 393 -13.61 -36.66 -10.39
C GLY A 393 -12.65 -35.71 -11.07
N THR A 394 -12.92 -35.33 -12.30
CA THR A 394 -12.10 -34.35 -13.05
C THR A 394 -12.08 -33.02 -12.38
N MET A 395 -13.23 -32.51 -11.91
CA MET A 395 -13.30 -31.20 -11.21
C MET A 395 -12.55 -31.22 -9.87
N VAL A 396 -12.63 -32.35 -9.12
CA VAL A 396 -11.91 -32.53 -7.87
C VAL A 396 -10.40 -32.57 -8.12
N THR A 397 -9.96 -33.33 -9.12
CA THR A 397 -8.53 -33.39 -9.49
C THR A 397 -8.00 -32.03 -9.95
N LEU A 398 -8.73 -31.31 -10.82
CA LEU A 398 -8.36 -30.01 -11.28
C LEU A 398 -8.18 -29.01 -10.09
N LYS A 399 -9.09 -29.05 -9.10
CA LYS A 399 -8.99 -28.22 -7.90
C LYS A 399 -7.81 -28.61 -7.01
N ALA A 400 -7.54 -29.90 -6.85
CA ALA A 400 -6.44 -30.40 -6.04
C ALA A 400 -5.09 -30.06 -6.68
N GLU A 401 -4.95 -30.32 -7.98
CA GLU A 401 -3.72 -30.10 -8.73
C GLU A 401 -3.47 -28.65 -9.11
N ALA A 402 -4.48 -27.78 -9.00
CA ALA A 402 -4.32 -26.33 -9.17
C ALA A 402 -3.21 -25.73 -8.28
N LYS A 403 -2.90 -26.40 -7.17
CA LYS A 403 -1.88 -25.97 -6.20
C LYS A 403 -0.50 -26.57 -6.47
N SER A 404 -0.38 -27.47 -7.45
CA SER A 404 0.86 -28.15 -7.81
C SER A 404 1.54 -27.50 -9.02
N SER A 405 2.83 -27.75 -9.18
CA SER A 405 3.59 -27.35 -10.38
C SER A 405 3.02 -27.96 -11.67
N SER A 406 2.24 -29.02 -11.57
CA SER A 406 1.56 -29.72 -12.68
C SER A 406 0.21 -29.11 -13.04
N GLY A 407 -0.30 -28.14 -12.31
CA GLY A 407 -1.66 -27.58 -12.46
C GLY A 407 -1.97 -27.13 -13.88
N ALA A 408 -1.05 -26.42 -14.52
CA ALA A 408 -1.20 -25.99 -15.91
C ALA A 408 -1.36 -27.17 -16.89
N ALA A 409 -0.62 -28.27 -16.69
CA ALA A 409 -0.73 -29.46 -17.53
C ALA A 409 -2.10 -30.15 -17.38
N TYR A 410 -2.66 -30.22 -16.17
CA TYR A 410 -4.00 -30.74 -15.93
C TYR A 410 -5.09 -29.88 -16.56
N VAL A 411 -4.93 -28.54 -16.51
CA VAL A 411 -5.85 -27.60 -17.18
C VAL A 411 -5.83 -27.80 -18.69
N ASP A 412 -4.64 -27.92 -19.31
CA ASP A 412 -4.48 -28.14 -20.74
C ASP A 412 -5.06 -29.50 -21.16
N ALA A 413 -4.76 -30.53 -20.40
CA ALA A 413 -5.33 -31.86 -20.63
C ALA A 413 -6.87 -31.85 -20.57
N ALA A 414 -7.45 -31.25 -19.54
CA ALA A 414 -8.91 -31.16 -19.43
C ALA A 414 -9.52 -30.36 -20.59
N ARG A 415 -8.92 -29.26 -21.02
CA ARG A 415 -9.37 -28.49 -22.19
C ARG A 415 -9.37 -29.31 -23.45
N ARG A 416 -8.31 -30.08 -23.69
CA ARG A 416 -8.19 -30.96 -24.86
C ARG A 416 -9.18 -32.15 -24.82
N PHE A 417 -9.30 -32.84 -23.69
CA PHE A 417 -10.19 -34.01 -23.56
C PHE A 417 -11.67 -33.66 -23.71
N PHE A 418 -12.08 -32.48 -23.24
CA PHE A 418 -13.48 -32.08 -23.29
C PHE A 418 -13.79 -31.08 -24.39
N ASN A 419 -12.86 -30.81 -25.31
CA ASN A 419 -12.99 -29.82 -26.39
C ASN A 419 -13.55 -28.49 -25.88
N LEU A 420 -12.92 -27.94 -24.82
CA LEU A 420 -13.29 -26.66 -24.28
C LEU A 420 -12.61 -25.56 -25.12
N GLU A 421 -13.40 -24.67 -25.70
CA GLU A 421 -12.88 -23.49 -26.43
C GLU A 421 -12.02 -22.66 -25.51
N GLU A 422 -11.00 -21.97 -26.06
CA GLU A 422 -10.22 -20.98 -25.33
C GLU A 422 -11.15 -19.82 -24.95
N THR A 423 -11.72 -19.90 -23.76
CA THR A 423 -12.41 -18.75 -23.17
C THR A 423 -11.32 -17.86 -22.58
N PRO A 424 -11.06 -16.66 -23.12
CA PRO A 424 -10.18 -15.72 -22.45
C PRO A 424 -10.74 -15.51 -21.04
N ALA A 425 -9.87 -15.42 -20.05
CA ALA A 425 -10.24 -15.17 -18.66
C ALA A 425 -10.92 -13.79 -18.59
N VAL A 426 -12.22 -13.74 -18.82
CA VAL A 426 -13.03 -12.54 -18.72
C VAL A 426 -13.42 -12.42 -17.24
N TYR A 427 -12.64 -11.66 -16.49
CA TYR A 427 -13.11 -11.07 -15.24
C TYR A 427 -13.81 -9.77 -15.60
N PRO A 428 -15.14 -9.66 -15.42
CA PRO A 428 -15.81 -8.39 -15.65
C PRO A 428 -15.27 -7.35 -14.66
N PRO A 429 -14.95 -6.15 -15.10
CA PRO A 429 -14.61 -5.07 -14.19
C PRO A 429 -15.84 -4.73 -13.34
N GLY A 430 -15.76 -4.93 -12.04
CA GLY A 430 -16.62 -4.27 -11.07
C GLY A 430 -17.87 -4.99 -10.58
N GLN A 431 -18.11 -6.29 -10.86
CA GLN A 431 -19.19 -7.06 -10.23
C GLN A 431 -18.73 -8.49 -9.94
N ALA A 432 -18.27 -8.74 -8.74
CA ALA A 432 -18.27 -10.05 -8.13
C ALA A 432 -18.69 -9.89 -6.67
N ASP A 433 -19.93 -10.24 -6.41
CA ASP A 433 -20.43 -10.50 -5.06
C ASP A 433 -19.62 -11.68 -4.51
N VAL A 434 -18.83 -11.44 -3.48
CA VAL A 434 -17.87 -12.41 -2.93
C VAL A 434 -18.57 -13.56 -2.20
N SER A 435 -19.90 -13.55 -2.11
CA SER A 435 -20.73 -14.55 -1.39
C SER A 435 -20.87 -15.89 -2.12
N GLU A 436 -20.52 -15.99 -3.42
CA GLU A 436 -20.75 -17.21 -4.21
C GLU A 436 -19.50 -18.04 -4.54
N LEU A 437 -18.32 -17.74 -3.96
CA LEU A 437 -17.16 -18.59 -4.11
C LEU A 437 -17.20 -19.73 -3.08
N PRO A 438 -17.26 -21.00 -3.51
CA PRO A 438 -17.34 -22.15 -2.60
C PRO A 438 -16.01 -22.35 -1.88
N GLY A 439 -16.00 -22.11 -0.57
CA GLY A 439 -14.93 -22.57 0.26
C GLY A 439 -14.48 -21.64 1.37
N GLU A 440 -15.33 -21.45 2.40
CA GLU A 440 -14.89 -21.28 3.78
C GLU A 440 -16.07 -21.59 4.71
N ASN A 441 -16.39 -22.88 4.87
CA ASN A 441 -17.07 -23.35 6.07
C ASN A 441 -16.01 -23.51 7.16
N ILE A 442 -15.71 -22.46 7.86
CA ILE A 442 -15.05 -22.56 9.18
C ILE A 442 -16.14 -22.95 10.15
N ALA A 443 -16.15 -24.23 10.52
CA ALA A 443 -16.98 -24.78 11.58
C ALA A 443 -16.81 -23.96 12.84
N GLY A 444 -17.87 -23.26 13.23
CA GLY A 444 -17.99 -22.66 14.55
C GLY A 444 -18.06 -23.74 15.61
N ASN A 445 -16.98 -23.92 16.36
CA ASN A 445 -17.03 -24.64 17.63
C ASN A 445 -17.72 -23.75 18.66
N GLY A 446 -18.95 -24.17 19.00
CA GLY A 446 -19.71 -23.62 20.09
C GLY A 446 -18.97 -23.78 21.41
N VAL A 447 -18.71 -22.66 22.06
CA VAL A 447 -18.38 -22.65 23.48
C VAL A 447 -19.69 -22.62 24.25
N GLY A 448 -20.01 -23.80 24.84
CA GLY A 448 -21.14 -23.95 25.74
C GLY A 448 -20.99 -23.03 26.98
N ARG A 449 -22.07 -22.30 27.27
CA ARG A 449 -22.28 -21.71 28.61
C ARG A 449 -22.47 -22.82 29.60
N LEU A 450 -21.68 -22.84 30.66
CA LEU A 450 -22.00 -23.51 31.91
C LEU A 450 -22.76 -22.53 32.82
N PRO A 451 -23.79 -22.99 33.53
CA PRO A 451 -24.54 -22.19 34.48
C PRO A 451 -23.90 -22.28 35.89
N GLU A 452 -24.14 -21.22 36.67
CA GLU A 452 -23.86 -20.88 38.06
C GLU A 452 -22.52 -20.23 38.36
#